data_36d126d215a5fa60eba92d47969f5456
#
_entry.id   36d126d215a5fa60eba92d47969f5456
#
_cell.length_a   1.000
_cell.length_b   1.000
_cell.length_c   1.000
_cell.angle_alpha   90.00
_cell.angle_beta   90.00
_cell.angle_gamma   90.00
#
_symmetry.space_group_name_H-M   'P 1'
#
loop_
_entity.id
_entity.type
_entity.pdbx_description
1 polymer ?
#
loop_
_entity_poly.entity_id
_entity_poly.type
_entity_poly.pdbx_seq_one_letter_code
_entity_poly.pdbx_strand_id
1 'polypeptide(L)'
;MRLEYYALNKLKQELLNIIGKHLDLGNYHIFFFGSRVSGGGNDRSDIDVGIEGKEPIPLAALAAIEADIEELPTLYTIQIVDFKRVSERFRDVALSATEALAL
;
A
#
# COMPACT_ATOMS: atom_id res chain seq x y z
N MET A 1 -12.16 -2.95 0.09
CA MET A 1 -11.68 -2.86 1.49
C MET A 1 -12.60 -1.94 2.29
N ARG A 2 -12.74 -2.19 3.56
CA ARG A 2 -13.59 -1.40 4.45
C ARG A 2 -12.81 -0.97 5.68
N LEU A 3 -12.94 0.31 6.08
CA LEU A 3 -12.32 0.86 7.29
C LEU A 3 -13.41 1.44 8.19
N GLU A 4 -13.37 1.12 9.49
CA GLU A 4 -14.36 1.58 10.46
C GLU A 4 -14.02 2.95 11.04
N TYR A 5 -12.73 3.26 11.18
CA TYR A 5 -12.28 4.43 11.94
C TYR A 5 -11.56 5.47 11.07
N TYR A 6 -11.63 5.33 9.75
CA TYR A 6 -10.97 6.26 8.83
C TYR A 6 -11.64 6.19 7.46
N ALA A 7 -11.88 7.31 6.83
CA ALA A 7 -12.53 7.33 5.51
C ALA A 7 -11.58 6.71 4.46
N LEU A 8 -12.03 5.65 3.79
CA LEU A 8 -11.22 4.92 2.82
C LEU A 8 -10.74 5.81 1.67
N ASN A 9 -11.63 6.61 1.09
CA ASN A 9 -11.23 7.48 -0.03
C ASN A 9 -10.22 8.55 0.39
N LYS A 10 -10.34 9.03 1.62
CA LYS A 10 -9.35 9.95 2.18
C LYS A 10 -7.99 9.27 2.32
N LEU A 11 -7.97 8.04 2.83
CA LEU A 11 -6.74 7.28 2.96
C LEU A 11 -6.10 7.02 1.60
N LYS A 12 -6.89 6.61 0.61
CA LYS A 12 -6.38 6.40 -0.76
C LYS A 12 -5.71 7.66 -1.29
N GLN A 13 -6.36 8.81 -1.14
CA GLN A 13 -5.81 10.07 -1.63
C GLN A 13 -4.54 10.47 -0.89
N GLU A 14 -4.52 10.29 0.43
CA GLU A 14 -3.34 10.60 1.24
C GLU A 14 -2.15 9.71 0.88
N LEU A 15 -2.38 8.42 0.67
CA LEU A 15 -1.33 7.49 0.25
C LEU A 15 -0.80 7.83 -1.13
N LEU A 16 -1.67 8.14 -2.09
CA LEU A 16 -1.24 8.56 -3.42
C LEU A 16 -0.43 9.85 -3.38
N ASN A 17 -0.82 10.80 -2.56
CA ASN A 17 -0.08 12.05 -2.40
C ASN A 17 1.31 11.81 -1.81
N ILE A 18 1.40 10.97 -0.79
CA ILE A 18 2.67 10.62 -0.17
C ILE A 18 3.59 9.90 -1.16
N ILE A 19 3.09 8.85 -1.78
CA ILE A 19 3.89 8.04 -2.71
C ILE A 19 4.31 8.88 -3.91
N GLY A 20 3.42 9.73 -4.42
CA GLY A 20 3.68 10.60 -5.57
C GLY A 20 4.72 11.69 -5.33
N LYS A 21 5.05 11.99 -4.06
CA LYS A 21 6.17 12.91 -3.75
C LYS A 21 7.52 12.26 -4.02
N HIS A 22 7.59 10.94 -3.96
CA HIS A 22 8.86 10.20 -3.98
C HIS A 22 9.00 9.32 -5.22
N LEU A 23 7.88 8.96 -5.88
CA LEU A 23 7.86 8.10 -7.05
C LEU A 23 6.96 8.71 -8.12
N ASP A 24 7.30 8.46 -9.39
CA ASP A 24 6.42 8.80 -10.51
C ASP A 24 5.28 7.77 -10.56
N LEU A 25 4.08 8.18 -10.20
CA LEU A 25 2.91 7.30 -10.15
C LEU A 25 2.59 6.65 -11.50
N GLY A 26 3.00 7.27 -12.61
CA GLY A 26 2.81 6.69 -13.94
C GLY A 26 3.66 5.45 -14.20
N ASN A 27 4.70 5.22 -13.39
CA ASN A 27 5.61 4.10 -13.54
C ASN A 27 5.36 2.96 -12.55
N TYR A 28 4.37 3.11 -11.67
CA TYR A 28 4.10 2.14 -10.62
C TYR A 28 2.62 1.82 -10.52
N HIS A 29 2.33 0.56 -10.23
CA HIS A 29 0.99 0.10 -9.88
C HIS A 29 0.89 0.04 -8.36
N ILE A 30 -0.09 0.74 -7.79
CA ILE A 30 -0.27 0.86 -6.35
C ILE A 30 -1.64 0.31 -5.97
N PHE A 31 -1.67 -0.60 -5.02
CA PHE A 31 -2.88 -1.35 -4.69
C PHE A 31 -2.87 -1.79 -3.23
N PHE A 32 -4.06 -1.99 -2.68
CA PHE A 32 -4.23 -2.70 -1.42
C PHE A 32 -4.26 -4.19 -1.67
N PHE A 33 -3.74 -4.96 -0.75
CA PHE A 33 -3.79 -6.42 -0.80
C PHE A 33 -3.87 -6.97 0.63
N GLY A 34 -3.77 -8.28 0.79
CA GLY A 34 -3.75 -8.90 2.10
C GLY A 34 -5.13 -9.16 2.68
N SER A 35 -5.19 -9.46 3.97
CA SER A 35 -6.39 -9.98 4.63
C SER A 35 -7.58 -9.03 4.57
N ARG A 36 -7.35 -7.72 4.63
CA ARG A 36 -8.45 -6.74 4.56
C ARG A 36 -9.13 -6.70 3.20
N VAL A 37 -8.42 -7.03 2.15
CA VAL A 37 -8.97 -7.09 0.78
C VAL A 37 -9.63 -8.45 0.53
N SER A 38 -8.98 -9.53 0.96
CA SER A 38 -9.48 -10.89 0.74
C SER A 38 -10.67 -11.26 1.60
N GLY A 39 -10.96 -10.49 2.65
CA GLY A 39 -12.11 -10.71 3.54
C GLY A 39 -11.79 -11.45 4.82
N GLY A 40 -10.52 -11.88 5.01
CA GLY A 40 -10.10 -12.58 6.23
C GLY A 40 -9.63 -11.68 7.36
N GLY A 41 -9.60 -10.36 7.14
CA GLY A 41 -9.11 -9.42 8.13
C GLY A 41 -10.19 -8.90 9.07
N ASN A 42 -9.76 -8.16 10.09
CA ASN A 42 -10.63 -7.49 11.06
C ASN A 42 -10.09 -6.07 11.33
N ASP A 43 -10.69 -5.36 12.28
CA ASP A 43 -10.34 -3.97 12.62
C ASP A 43 -8.88 -3.79 13.07
N ARG A 44 -8.23 -4.86 13.51
CA ARG A 44 -6.85 -4.83 14.00
C ARG A 44 -5.85 -5.29 12.94
N SER A 45 -6.33 -5.77 11.80
CA SER A 45 -5.44 -6.22 10.72
C SER A 45 -4.72 -5.02 10.11
N ASP A 46 -3.45 -5.23 9.74
CA ASP A 46 -2.67 -4.21 9.03
C ASP A 46 -3.29 -3.90 7.68
N ILE A 47 -3.10 -2.67 7.22
CA ILE A 47 -3.44 -2.27 5.87
C ILE A 47 -2.19 -2.49 5.02
N ASP A 48 -2.27 -3.41 4.07
CA ASP A 48 -1.14 -3.76 3.22
C ASP A 48 -1.23 -3.02 1.90
N VAL A 49 -0.20 -2.26 1.57
CA VAL A 49 -0.09 -1.48 0.33
C VAL A 49 1.04 -2.05 -0.50
N GLY A 50 0.72 -2.53 -1.70
CA GLY A 50 1.71 -3.00 -2.64
C GLY A 50 2.07 -1.92 -3.65
N ILE A 51 3.36 -1.86 -3.99
CA ILE A 51 3.87 -0.99 -5.05
C ILE A 51 4.68 -1.86 -6.00
N GLU A 52 4.29 -1.88 -7.26
CA GLU A 52 4.97 -2.66 -8.28
C GLU A 52 5.32 -1.80 -9.49
N GLY A 53 6.61 -1.71 -9.81
CA GLY A 53 7.11 -1.06 -11.01
C GLY A 53 8.00 -2.02 -11.79
N LYS A 54 8.72 -1.50 -12.78
CA LYS A 54 9.67 -2.29 -13.58
C LYS A 54 10.95 -2.60 -12.81
N GLU A 55 11.31 -1.71 -11.88
CA GLU A 55 12.52 -1.80 -11.08
C GLU A 55 12.16 -1.77 -9.59
N PRO A 56 13.02 -2.29 -8.70
CA PRO A 56 12.83 -2.11 -7.28
C PRO A 56 12.79 -0.62 -6.90
N ILE A 57 12.02 -0.29 -5.88
CA ILE A 57 11.97 1.07 -5.36
C ILE A 57 13.33 1.42 -4.76
N PRO A 58 13.92 2.59 -5.09
CA PRO A 58 15.13 3.03 -4.40
C PRO A 58 14.91 3.03 -2.88
N LEU A 59 15.86 2.48 -2.13
CA LEU A 59 15.69 2.34 -0.68
C LEU A 59 15.45 3.67 0.03
N ALA A 60 16.09 4.74 -0.43
CA ALA A 60 15.89 6.07 0.14
C ALA A 60 14.44 6.56 -0.09
N ALA A 61 13.87 6.29 -1.25
CA ALA A 61 12.48 6.65 -1.55
C ALA A 61 11.52 5.82 -0.69
N LEU A 62 11.79 4.52 -0.55
CA LEU A 62 10.96 3.65 0.29
C LEU A 62 10.96 4.11 1.74
N ALA A 63 12.13 4.43 2.28
CA ALA A 63 12.25 4.94 3.65
C ALA A 63 11.51 6.27 3.84
N ALA A 64 11.57 7.17 2.86
CA ALA A 64 10.88 8.44 2.91
C ALA A 64 9.35 8.25 2.87
N ILE A 65 8.87 7.33 2.04
CA ILE A 65 7.45 6.97 1.98
C ILE A 65 6.97 6.44 3.34
N GLU A 66 7.72 5.51 3.91
CA GLU A 66 7.38 4.92 5.21
C GLU A 66 7.35 5.97 6.32
N ALA A 67 8.32 6.89 6.34
CA ALA A 67 8.37 7.96 7.32
C ALA A 67 7.16 8.91 7.19
N ASP A 68 6.79 9.27 5.97
CA ASP A 68 5.64 10.15 5.73
C ASP A 68 4.32 9.46 6.14
N ILE A 69 4.22 8.17 5.92
CA ILE A 69 3.02 7.40 6.31
C ILE A 69 2.84 7.40 7.83
N GLU A 70 3.93 7.32 8.59
CA GLU A 70 3.86 7.38 10.05
C GLU A 70 3.29 8.69 10.57
N GLU A 71 3.35 9.76 9.79
CA GLU A 71 2.77 11.06 10.15
C GLU A 71 1.25 11.14 9.91
N LEU A 72 0.65 10.14 9.27
CA LEU A 72 -0.80 10.14 9.06
C LEU A 72 -1.54 10.00 10.38
N PRO A 73 -2.62 10.79 10.58
CA PRO A 73 -3.38 10.79 11.83
C PRO A 73 -4.35 9.60 11.91
N THR A 74 -3.82 8.41 11.82
CA THR A 74 -4.61 7.17 11.89
C THR A 74 -3.96 6.20 12.86
N LEU A 75 -4.78 5.38 13.51
CA LEU A 75 -4.32 4.31 14.39
C LEU A 75 -4.08 3.00 13.64
N TYR A 76 -4.46 2.94 12.36
CA TYR A 76 -4.18 1.75 11.54
C TYR A 76 -2.68 1.66 11.25
N THR A 77 -2.15 0.44 11.33
CA THR A 77 -0.80 0.16 10.88
C THR A 77 -0.82 -0.08 9.38
N ILE A 78 0.01 0.67 8.65
CA ILE A 78 0.09 0.59 7.20
C ILE A 78 1.45 0.03 6.82
N GLN A 79 1.45 -1.08 6.08
CA GLN A 79 2.65 -1.76 5.62
C GLN A 79 2.84 -1.50 4.13
N ILE A 80 4.03 -1.03 3.74
CA ILE A 80 4.38 -0.83 2.33
C ILE A 80 5.24 -2.00 1.89
N VAL A 81 4.88 -2.62 0.77
CA VAL A 81 5.60 -3.76 0.23
C VAL A 81 6.00 -3.47 -1.22
N ASP A 82 7.30 -3.52 -1.48
CA ASP A 82 7.84 -3.43 -2.84
C ASP A 82 7.74 -4.80 -3.51
N PHE A 83 6.89 -4.93 -4.52
CA PHE A 83 6.63 -6.21 -5.18
C PHE A 83 7.77 -6.67 -6.09
N LYS A 84 8.82 -5.87 -6.28
CA LYS A 84 10.06 -6.31 -6.93
C LYS A 84 11.06 -6.95 -5.95
N ARG A 85 10.78 -6.87 -4.64
CA ARG A 85 11.65 -7.43 -3.59
C ARG A 85 11.07 -8.66 -2.90
N VAL A 86 9.85 -9.07 -3.29
CA VAL A 86 9.21 -10.26 -2.74
C VAL A 86 9.46 -11.47 -3.63
N SER A 87 9.25 -12.68 -3.08
CA SER A 87 9.33 -13.91 -3.85
C SER A 87 8.18 -13.98 -4.86
N GLU A 88 8.37 -14.75 -5.91
CA GLU A 88 7.31 -15.01 -6.91
C GLU A 88 6.09 -15.65 -6.24
N ARG A 89 6.31 -16.58 -5.32
CA ARG A 89 5.23 -17.23 -4.58
C ARG A 89 4.43 -16.24 -3.75
N PHE A 90 5.09 -15.34 -3.03
CA PHE A 90 4.41 -14.30 -2.27
C PHE A 90 3.59 -13.42 -3.22
N ARG A 91 4.19 -13.01 -4.34
CA ARG A 91 3.55 -12.15 -5.32
C ARG A 91 2.28 -12.80 -5.86
N ASP A 92 2.34 -14.06 -6.25
CA ASP A 92 1.19 -14.77 -6.82
C ASP A 92 0.03 -14.86 -5.82
N VAL A 93 0.33 -15.16 -4.56
CA VAL A 93 -0.69 -15.21 -3.51
C VAL A 93 -1.29 -13.83 -3.24
N ALA A 94 -0.44 -12.82 -3.11
CA ALA A 94 -0.89 -11.46 -2.80
C ALA A 94 -1.74 -10.87 -3.91
N LEU A 95 -1.42 -11.14 -5.17
CA LEU A 95 -2.15 -10.60 -6.32
C LEU A 95 -3.47 -11.33 -6.59
N SER A 96 -3.79 -12.39 -5.84
CA SER A 96 -5.07 -13.09 -5.99
C SER A 96 -6.27 -12.21 -5.63
N ALA A 97 -6.09 -11.22 -4.78
CA ALA A 97 -7.14 -10.26 -4.42
C ALA A 97 -6.50 -8.90 -4.13
N THR A 98 -6.80 -7.92 -4.96
CA THR A 98 -6.26 -6.56 -4.82
C THR A 98 -7.36 -5.52 -4.99
N GLU A 99 -7.11 -4.33 -4.48
CA GLU A 99 -7.99 -3.18 -4.66
C GLU A 99 -7.11 -1.97 -5.04
N ALA A 100 -7.38 -1.35 -6.18
CA ALA A 100 -6.59 -0.23 -6.64
C ALA A 100 -6.76 1.00 -5.72
N LEU A 101 -5.69 1.77 -5.55
CA LEU A 101 -5.76 3.06 -4.86
C LEU A 101 -6.24 4.16 -5.80
N ALA A 102 -5.91 4.08 -7.07
CA ALA A 102 -6.36 5.06 -8.04
C ALA A 102 -7.89 5.02 -8.18
N LEU A 103 -8.49 6.18 -8.23
CA LEU A 103 -9.94 6.33 -8.35
C LEU A 103 -10.37 6.40 -9.81
#